data_311d6b5de2ee1b4237b3c01047b93dda
#
_entry.id   311d6b5de2ee1b4237b3c01047b93dda
#
_cell.length_a   1.000
_cell.length_b   1.000
_cell.length_c   1.000
_cell.angle_alpha   90.00
_cell.angle_beta   90.00
_cell.angle_gamma   90.00
#
_symmetry.space_group_name_H-M   'P 1'
#
loop_
_entity.id
_entity.type
_entity.pdbx_description
1 polymer ?
#
loop_
_entity_poly.entity_id
_entity_poly.type
_entity_poly.pdbx_seq_one_letter_code
_entity_poly.pdbx_strand_id
1 'polypeptide(L)'
;MSKIQNQKVSMAEKVGYGLGDCSANLVFQMMMIYQTKFYTDVFGLEGAIAGTVMLVARIVDAFVDPTVGILSDRTQTKWGKYRPWVLWTALPFMVFYVLAFYNPGIEEKGLVALYATISYTLLMTMYSFNNTPYSSLGGVMSSDIKERTSITSVRFVFSTIAQFVVQGLTLPLVSKFSEGSDKAHGWLCTISLFAAVGFLFLVIVFFSAKERITPPANQKNDTRQDIKDVLSSVPWRAMFVLTLFVFITLAMWGSAMNYYFENYVDKAALFTFLDNIGLVATDGGTSVGYHILDAFGLIVTSPDKAYEVGFGVFNMVGALVQFFGVICLSEFLANKYGKKRTFIVCLALTAIFTALFYFPSKYDIEKMFVLNFLKSLAYAPTVPLLWAMIADVADHSEYINYRRATGFIFSGVVFALKAGLGIGGAVLGFLLSGFGYVSGADIAQSDTAVHGIILSSSLIPAAFFFVGVVALCFYPISKEYNEKMQAELTARRSKSDY
;
A
#
# COMPACT_ATOMS: atom_id res chain seq x y z
N MET A 1 33.26 10.59 24.77
CA MET A 1 32.34 9.44 24.71
C MET A 1 31.61 9.35 26.03
N SER A 2 30.51 10.02 26.23
CA SER A 2 29.60 9.76 27.38
C SER A 2 28.59 10.88 27.50
N LYS A 3 27.42 10.76 26.96
CA LYS A 3 26.15 11.40 27.33
C LYS A 3 25.04 11.24 26.28
N ILE A 4 25.26 10.40 25.23
CA ILE A 4 24.25 10.13 24.18
C ILE A 4 23.49 8.82 24.46
N GLN A 5 23.87 8.07 25.51
CA GLN A 5 23.20 6.83 25.89
C GLN A 5 21.93 7.15 26.66
N ASN A 6 20.79 6.66 26.16
CA ASN A 6 19.46 6.63 26.78
C ASN A 6 18.60 7.91 26.74
N GLN A 7 18.60 8.69 25.67
CA GLN A 7 17.44 9.59 25.47
C GLN A 7 16.26 8.77 24.92
N LYS A 8 15.33 8.39 25.80
CA LYS A 8 14.02 7.84 25.40
C LYS A 8 13.33 8.84 24.47
N VAL A 9 12.84 8.36 23.35
CA VAL A 9 12.01 9.16 22.45
C VAL A 9 10.63 9.30 23.08
N SER A 10 10.15 10.54 23.28
CA SER A 10 8.85 10.77 23.89
C SER A 10 7.72 10.17 23.04
N MET A 11 6.60 9.79 23.68
CA MET A 11 5.43 9.29 22.94
C MET A 11 4.88 10.34 21.96
N ALA A 12 4.88 11.61 22.34
CA ALA A 12 4.46 12.72 21.46
C ALA A 12 5.33 12.81 20.19
N GLU A 13 6.65 12.58 20.30
CA GLU A 13 7.55 12.54 19.15
C GLU A 13 7.31 11.30 18.27
N LYS A 14 7.04 10.14 18.89
CA LYS A 14 6.70 8.90 18.15
C LYS A 14 5.39 9.06 17.38
N VAL A 15 4.37 9.62 18.01
CA VAL A 15 3.07 9.95 17.39
C VAL A 15 3.27 10.97 16.27
N GLY A 16 3.96 12.08 16.57
CA GLY A 16 4.23 13.10 15.55
C GLY A 16 4.97 12.55 14.34
N TYR A 17 5.96 11.68 14.53
CA TYR A 17 6.64 10.99 13.44
C TYR A 17 5.71 10.01 12.72
N GLY A 18 4.87 9.24 13.43
CA GLY A 18 3.90 8.31 12.85
C GLY A 18 2.88 8.98 11.92
N LEU A 19 2.51 10.25 12.17
CA LEU A 19 1.63 11.02 11.29
C LEU A 19 2.19 11.20 9.87
N GLY A 20 3.52 11.15 9.69
CA GLY A 20 4.12 11.16 8.37
C GLY A 20 3.79 9.91 7.54
N ASP A 21 3.73 8.75 8.19
CA ASP A 21 3.31 7.50 7.54
C ASP A 21 1.81 7.52 7.23
N CYS A 22 1.01 8.16 8.09
CA CYS A 22 -0.40 8.44 7.79
C CYS A 22 -0.53 9.29 6.52
N SER A 23 0.19 10.41 6.43
CA SER A 23 0.19 11.29 5.25
C SER A 23 0.61 10.55 3.98
N ALA A 24 1.70 9.79 4.02
CA ALA A 24 2.17 9.00 2.89
C ALA A 24 1.13 7.96 2.44
N ASN A 25 0.44 7.31 3.39
CA ASN A 25 -0.58 6.31 3.08
C ASN A 25 -1.90 6.92 2.59
N LEU A 26 -2.27 8.14 2.99
CA LEU A 26 -3.40 8.85 2.38
C LEU A 26 -3.24 8.97 0.86
N VAL A 27 -2.01 9.20 0.38
CA VAL A 27 -1.71 9.26 -1.06
C VAL A 27 -1.53 7.87 -1.66
N PHE A 28 -0.75 6.99 -1.01
CA PHE A 28 -0.42 5.67 -1.53
C PHE A 28 -1.65 4.78 -1.76
N GLN A 29 -2.57 4.73 -0.81
CA GLN A 29 -3.81 3.94 -0.93
C GLN A 29 -4.71 4.48 -2.03
N MET A 30 -4.77 5.81 -2.20
CA MET A 30 -5.51 6.44 -3.31
C MET A 30 -4.96 6.02 -4.67
N MET A 31 -3.65 6.09 -4.84
CA MET A 31 -2.99 5.66 -6.08
C MET A 31 -3.21 4.16 -6.36
N MET A 32 -3.22 3.34 -5.33
CA MET A 32 -3.33 1.89 -5.48
C MET A 32 -4.75 1.43 -5.84
N ILE A 33 -5.77 2.04 -5.27
CA ILE A 33 -7.16 1.54 -5.35
C ILE A 33 -7.99 2.34 -6.34
N TYR A 34 -7.81 3.66 -6.38
CA TYR A 34 -8.74 4.56 -7.06
C TYR A 34 -8.17 5.23 -8.32
N GLN A 35 -6.84 5.24 -8.52
CA GLN A 35 -6.23 5.97 -9.64
C GLN A 35 -6.71 5.46 -11.01
N THR A 36 -6.72 4.13 -11.21
CA THR A 36 -7.19 3.54 -12.48
C THR A 36 -8.66 3.92 -12.74
N LYS A 37 -9.50 3.80 -11.70
CA LYS A 37 -10.92 4.14 -11.79
C LYS A 37 -11.13 5.62 -12.09
N PHE A 38 -10.38 6.52 -11.47
CA PHE A 38 -10.45 7.94 -11.77
C PHE A 38 -10.12 8.22 -13.24
N TYR A 39 -9.09 7.55 -13.79
CA TYR A 39 -8.72 7.72 -15.20
C TYR A 39 -9.75 7.16 -16.18
N THR A 40 -10.38 6.02 -15.86
CA THR A 40 -11.41 5.45 -16.76
C THR A 40 -12.73 6.20 -16.67
N ASP A 41 -13.17 6.58 -15.48
CA ASP A 41 -14.52 7.08 -15.26
C ASP A 41 -14.62 8.60 -15.35
N VAL A 42 -13.60 9.34 -14.85
CA VAL A 42 -13.60 10.80 -14.85
C VAL A 42 -12.90 11.38 -16.09
N PHE A 43 -11.75 10.80 -16.45
CA PHE A 43 -11.02 11.22 -17.65
C PHE A 43 -11.53 10.55 -18.93
N GLY A 44 -12.31 9.47 -18.82
CA GLY A 44 -12.81 8.70 -19.97
C GLY A 44 -11.68 8.04 -20.79
N LEU A 45 -10.52 7.78 -20.17
CA LEU A 45 -9.39 7.09 -20.80
C LEU A 45 -9.67 5.60 -20.90
N GLU A 46 -9.29 4.98 -22.01
CA GLU A 46 -9.30 3.53 -22.13
C GLU A 46 -8.41 2.88 -21.07
N GLY A 47 -8.84 1.71 -20.56
CA GLY A 47 -8.11 1.00 -19.50
C GLY A 47 -6.64 0.73 -19.84
N ALA A 48 -6.33 0.38 -21.10
CA ALA A 48 -4.95 0.18 -21.57
C ALA A 48 -4.10 1.46 -21.48
N ILE A 49 -4.69 2.62 -21.79
CA ILE A 49 -4.00 3.92 -21.66
C ILE A 49 -3.77 4.23 -20.18
N ALA A 50 -4.79 4.07 -19.34
CA ALA A 50 -4.66 4.25 -17.89
C ALA A 50 -3.56 3.34 -17.28
N GLY A 51 -3.53 2.06 -17.68
CA GLY A 51 -2.47 1.13 -17.27
C GLY A 51 -1.08 1.54 -17.74
N THR A 52 -0.96 2.05 -18.97
CA THR A 52 0.30 2.55 -19.53
C THR A 52 0.81 3.77 -18.76
N VAL A 53 -0.05 4.71 -18.41
CA VAL A 53 0.28 5.87 -17.56
C VAL A 53 0.90 5.42 -16.25
N MET A 54 0.27 4.43 -15.58
CA MET A 54 0.79 3.89 -14.32
C MET A 54 2.16 3.22 -14.49
N LEU A 55 2.36 2.47 -15.57
CA LEU A 55 3.62 1.79 -15.86
C LEU A 55 4.77 2.78 -16.12
N VAL A 56 4.51 3.81 -16.95
CA VAL A 56 5.51 4.85 -17.28
C VAL A 56 5.98 5.56 -16.02
N ALA A 57 5.05 5.97 -15.16
CA ALA A 57 5.40 6.62 -13.89
C ALA A 57 6.29 5.74 -12.99
N ARG A 58 6.05 4.42 -12.96
CA ARG A 58 6.88 3.47 -12.20
C ARG A 58 8.29 3.29 -12.77
N ILE A 59 8.42 3.33 -14.07
CA ILE A 59 9.75 3.30 -14.72
C ILE A 59 10.56 4.53 -14.30
N VAL A 60 9.94 5.71 -14.31
CA VAL A 60 10.61 6.96 -13.86
C VAL A 60 10.96 6.88 -12.37
N ASP A 61 10.05 6.40 -11.52
CA ASP A 61 10.25 6.26 -10.06
C ASP A 61 11.48 5.37 -9.71
N ALA A 62 11.73 4.33 -10.52
CA ALA A 62 12.89 3.45 -10.35
C ALA A 62 14.24 4.19 -10.42
N PHE A 63 14.33 5.31 -11.17
CA PHE A 63 15.51 6.16 -11.24
C PHE A 63 15.51 7.28 -10.20
N VAL A 64 14.34 7.73 -9.80
CA VAL A 64 14.18 8.81 -8.82
C VAL A 64 14.61 8.38 -7.42
N ASP A 65 14.22 7.20 -6.97
CA ASP A 65 14.51 6.72 -5.60
C ASP A 65 15.99 6.71 -5.23
N PRO A 66 16.91 6.11 -6.03
CA PRO A 66 18.34 6.14 -5.73
C PRO A 66 18.89 7.58 -5.73
N THR A 67 18.40 8.42 -6.64
CA THR A 67 18.81 9.82 -6.75
C THR A 67 18.44 10.59 -5.49
N VAL A 68 17.22 10.44 -5.01
CA VAL A 68 16.72 11.09 -3.78
C VAL A 68 17.50 10.59 -2.55
N GLY A 69 17.78 9.28 -2.48
CA GLY A 69 18.61 8.71 -1.43
C GLY A 69 19.98 9.39 -1.34
N ILE A 70 20.68 9.52 -2.49
CA ILE A 70 21.98 10.19 -2.56
C ILE A 70 21.89 11.67 -2.19
N LEU A 71 20.87 12.40 -2.68
CA LEU A 71 20.69 13.82 -2.41
C LEU A 71 20.41 14.06 -0.93
N SER A 72 19.50 13.29 -0.34
CA SER A 72 19.14 13.41 1.08
C SER A 72 20.33 13.08 1.98
N ASP A 73 21.15 12.09 1.60
CA ASP A 73 22.34 11.70 2.32
C ASP A 73 23.44 12.76 2.32
N ARG A 74 23.53 13.58 1.28
CA ARG A 74 24.49 14.67 1.15
C ARG A 74 24.02 16.00 1.75
N THR A 75 22.74 16.08 2.09
CA THR A 75 22.16 17.31 2.64
C THR A 75 22.68 17.57 4.06
N GLN A 76 23.10 18.81 4.32
CA GLN A 76 23.50 19.28 5.64
C GLN A 76 22.88 20.65 5.89
N THR A 77 21.98 20.73 6.86
CA THR A 77 21.34 21.99 7.24
C THR A 77 21.32 22.15 8.77
N LYS A 78 21.01 23.36 9.22
CA LYS A 78 20.80 23.66 10.65
C LYS A 78 19.63 22.88 11.29
N TRP A 79 18.72 22.34 10.47
CA TRP A 79 17.54 21.57 10.93
C TRP A 79 17.76 20.06 10.90
N GLY A 80 18.92 19.60 10.43
CA GLY A 80 19.27 18.20 10.23
C GLY A 80 19.47 17.87 8.75
N LYS A 81 19.52 16.58 8.46
CA LYS A 81 19.80 16.00 7.16
C LYS A 81 18.51 15.65 6.41
N TYR A 82 17.57 14.98 7.08
CA TYR A 82 16.35 14.42 6.48
C TYR A 82 15.10 15.27 6.76
N ARG A 83 15.01 15.90 7.94
CA ARG A 83 13.87 16.74 8.34
C ARG A 83 13.54 17.86 7.36
N PRO A 84 14.52 18.60 6.80
CA PRO A 84 14.23 19.66 5.84
C PRO A 84 13.50 19.16 4.60
N TRP A 85 13.86 17.96 4.11
CA TRP A 85 13.23 17.35 2.95
C TRP A 85 11.73 17.11 3.17
N VAL A 86 11.35 16.61 4.35
CA VAL A 86 9.93 16.38 4.69
C VAL A 86 9.13 17.67 4.58
N LEU A 87 9.68 18.80 5.06
CA LEU A 87 9.01 20.10 5.00
C LEU A 87 9.02 20.71 3.58
N TRP A 88 10.20 20.71 2.91
CA TRP A 88 10.34 21.33 1.59
C TRP A 88 9.48 20.66 0.53
N THR A 89 9.32 19.35 0.63
CA THR A 89 8.52 18.58 -0.33
C THR A 89 7.06 18.46 0.08
N ALA A 90 6.67 18.83 1.31
CA ALA A 90 5.29 18.69 1.79
C ALA A 90 4.28 19.41 0.88
N LEU A 91 4.51 20.67 0.56
CA LEU A 91 3.60 21.45 -0.28
C LEU A 91 3.58 20.96 -1.74
N PRO A 92 4.72 20.81 -2.45
CA PRO A 92 4.71 20.26 -3.81
C PRO A 92 4.07 18.88 -3.89
N PHE A 93 4.32 18.00 -2.91
CA PHE A 93 3.74 16.66 -2.87
C PHE A 93 2.22 16.70 -2.83
N MET A 94 1.63 17.53 -1.95
CA MET A 94 0.18 17.64 -1.83
C MET A 94 -0.45 18.38 -3.03
N VAL A 95 0.24 19.35 -3.61
CA VAL A 95 -0.20 20.01 -4.85
C VAL A 95 -0.29 19.00 -6.00
N PHE A 96 0.74 18.18 -6.23
CA PHE A 96 0.71 17.16 -7.28
C PHE A 96 -0.28 16.05 -6.97
N TYR A 97 -0.55 15.76 -5.69
CA TYR A 97 -1.62 14.83 -5.30
C TYR A 97 -2.98 15.35 -5.76
N VAL A 98 -3.31 16.62 -5.53
CA VAL A 98 -4.55 17.24 -6.03
C VAL A 98 -4.56 17.25 -7.55
N LEU A 99 -3.47 17.64 -8.21
CA LEU A 99 -3.40 17.72 -9.68
C LEU A 99 -3.58 16.35 -10.36
N ALA A 100 -3.11 15.25 -9.74
CA ALA A 100 -3.28 13.90 -10.30
C ALA A 100 -4.75 13.43 -10.30
N PHE A 101 -5.61 14.07 -9.51
CA PHE A 101 -7.06 13.81 -9.42
C PHE A 101 -7.91 15.04 -9.82
N TYR A 102 -7.32 16.00 -10.48
CA TYR A 102 -8.02 17.16 -11.02
C TYR A 102 -8.36 16.96 -12.50
N ASN A 103 -9.63 17.11 -12.86
CA ASN A 103 -10.05 17.08 -14.26
C ASN A 103 -9.90 18.48 -14.88
N PRO A 104 -8.97 18.67 -15.83
CA PRO A 104 -8.73 19.98 -16.47
C PRO A 104 -9.79 20.34 -17.52
N GLY A 105 -10.80 19.51 -17.76
CA GLY A 105 -11.84 19.77 -18.74
C GLY A 105 -11.37 19.71 -20.22
N ILE A 106 -10.29 18.97 -20.47
CA ILE A 106 -9.74 18.80 -21.84
C ILE A 106 -10.55 17.72 -22.56
N GLU A 107 -11.04 18.01 -23.75
CA GLU A 107 -11.85 17.08 -24.57
C GLU A 107 -10.99 16.11 -25.38
N GLU A 108 -9.79 16.52 -25.78
CA GLU A 108 -8.89 15.70 -26.59
C GLU A 108 -8.24 14.58 -25.75
N LYS A 109 -8.57 13.31 -26.01
CA LYS A 109 -8.11 12.15 -25.27
C LYS A 109 -6.58 12.01 -25.19
N GLY A 110 -5.87 12.42 -26.25
CA GLY A 110 -4.40 12.41 -26.27
C GLY A 110 -3.79 13.39 -25.27
N LEU A 111 -4.34 14.59 -25.18
CA LEU A 111 -3.91 15.61 -24.22
C LEU A 111 -4.29 15.24 -22.78
N VAL A 112 -5.45 14.62 -22.57
CA VAL A 112 -5.83 14.09 -21.25
C VAL A 112 -4.87 12.99 -20.80
N ALA A 113 -4.49 12.06 -21.69
CA ALA A 113 -3.52 11.02 -21.39
C ALA A 113 -2.13 11.60 -21.09
N LEU A 114 -1.71 12.63 -21.80
CA LEU A 114 -0.46 13.33 -21.52
C LEU A 114 -0.51 14.05 -20.16
N TYR A 115 -1.59 14.75 -19.85
CA TYR A 115 -1.82 15.38 -18.55
C TYR A 115 -1.78 14.36 -17.42
N ALA A 116 -2.49 13.22 -17.55
CA ALA A 116 -2.48 12.13 -16.60
C ALA A 116 -1.06 11.57 -16.38
N THR A 117 -0.30 11.37 -17.46
CA THR A 117 1.08 10.87 -17.39
C THR A 117 1.98 11.84 -16.64
N ILE A 118 1.91 13.12 -16.96
CA ILE A 118 2.75 14.16 -16.33
C ILE A 118 2.37 14.33 -14.86
N SER A 119 1.09 14.53 -14.54
CA SER A 119 0.63 14.78 -13.16
C SER A 119 0.89 13.59 -12.25
N TYR A 120 0.66 12.35 -12.71
CA TYR A 120 0.92 11.15 -11.95
C TYR A 120 2.43 10.88 -11.76
N THR A 121 3.24 11.10 -12.80
CA THR A 121 4.70 10.97 -12.71
C THR A 121 5.29 11.98 -11.72
N LEU A 122 4.81 13.23 -11.74
CA LEU A 122 5.23 14.25 -10.78
C LEU A 122 4.77 13.91 -9.35
N LEU A 123 3.56 13.39 -9.18
CA LEU A 123 3.09 12.88 -7.89
C LEU A 123 4.01 11.79 -7.36
N MET A 124 4.32 10.77 -8.17
CA MET A 124 5.23 9.68 -7.80
C MET A 124 6.63 10.18 -7.44
N THR A 125 7.15 11.10 -8.24
CA THR A 125 8.44 11.75 -8.00
C THR A 125 8.43 12.48 -6.65
N MET A 126 7.44 13.29 -6.35
CA MET A 126 7.33 14.00 -5.07
C MET A 126 7.06 13.06 -3.90
N TYR A 127 6.31 11.98 -4.12
CA TYR A 127 6.18 10.90 -3.12
C TYR A 127 7.56 10.36 -2.71
N SER A 128 8.41 10.04 -3.68
CA SER A 128 9.76 9.55 -3.42
C SER A 128 10.65 10.60 -2.74
N PHE A 129 10.58 11.87 -3.15
CA PHE A 129 11.30 12.99 -2.53
C PHE A 129 10.88 13.24 -1.07
N ASN A 130 9.65 12.92 -0.70
CA ASN A 130 9.15 13.05 0.67
C ASN A 130 9.41 11.77 1.48
N ASN A 131 8.99 10.61 0.97
CA ASN A 131 8.93 9.36 1.74
C ASN A 131 10.31 8.72 1.96
N THR A 132 11.27 8.88 1.04
CA THR A 132 12.64 8.32 1.21
C THR A 132 13.39 9.01 2.34
N PRO A 133 13.50 10.35 2.42
CA PRO A 133 14.07 11.03 3.57
C PRO A 133 13.28 10.82 4.87
N TYR A 134 11.94 10.78 4.80
CA TYR A 134 11.09 10.48 5.95
C TYR A 134 11.41 9.09 6.55
N SER A 135 11.54 8.07 5.70
CA SER A 135 11.90 6.72 6.16
C SER A 135 13.31 6.67 6.76
N SER A 136 14.27 7.40 6.17
CA SER A 136 15.64 7.53 6.66
C SER A 136 15.70 8.26 8.01
N LEU A 137 14.83 9.26 8.22
CA LEU A 137 14.71 9.99 9.48
C LEU A 137 14.42 9.04 10.66
N GLY A 138 13.55 8.05 10.49
CA GLY A 138 13.27 7.06 11.53
C GLY A 138 14.50 6.28 12.00
N GLY A 139 15.45 6.04 11.09
CA GLY A 139 16.70 5.36 11.39
C GLY A 139 17.68 6.18 12.25
N VAL A 140 17.55 7.51 12.25
CA VAL A 140 18.45 8.45 12.97
C VAL A 140 17.82 9.09 14.21
N MET A 141 16.56 8.75 14.53
CA MET A 141 15.88 9.26 15.72
C MET A 141 16.38 8.65 17.02
N SER A 142 16.82 7.37 17.01
CA SER A 142 17.35 6.67 18.20
C SER A 142 18.39 5.63 17.83
N SER A 143 19.38 5.44 18.69
CA SER A 143 20.36 4.34 18.61
C SER A 143 19.86 3.05 19.30
N ASP A 144 18.86 3.15 20.18
CA ASP A 144 18.32 2.01 20.91
C ASP A 144 17.36 1.19 20.04
N ILE A 145 17.62 -0.11 19.92
CA ILE A 145 16.83 -1.06 19.15
C ILE A 145 15.37 -1.13 19.65
N LYS A 146 15.15 -1.07 20.97
CA LYS A 146 13.80 -1.09 21.55
C LYS A 146 13.01 0.16 21.18
N GLU A 147 13.66 1.33 21.24
CA GLU A 147 13.03 2.59 20.84
C GLU A 147 12.72 2.61 19.35
N ARG A 148 13.62 2.12 18.47
CA ARG A 148 13.36 1.98 17.02
C ARG A 148 12.17 1.07 16.73
N THR A 149 12.07 -0.05 17.44
CA THR A 149 10.92 -0.96 17.32
C THR A 149 9.63 -0.26 17.75
N SER A 150 9.65 0.47 18.86
CA SER A 150 8.50 1.25 19.33
C SER A 150 8.08 2.34 18.32
N ILE A 151 9.03 3.08 17.74
CA ILE A 151 8.78 4.08 16.68
C ILE A 151 8.12 3.41 15.47
N THR A 152 8.64 2.28 15.01
CA THR A 152 8.10 1.52 13.88
C THR A 152 6.69 1.01 14.16
N SER A 153 6.41 0.51 15.38
CA SER A 153 5.07 0.05 15.77
C SER A 153 4.06 1.18 15.70
N VAL A 154 4.40 2.36 16.21
CA VAL A 154 3.52 3.55 16.12
C VAL A 154 3.26 3.95 14.67
N ARG A 155 4.28 3.92 13.81
CA ARG A 155 4.12 4.15 12.36
C ARG A 155 3.08 3.22 11.74
N PHE A 156 3.17 1.91 12.03
CA PHE A 156 2.22 0.93 11.49
C PHE A 156 0.78 1.19 11.91
N VAL A 157 0.56 1.64 13.15
CA VAL A 157 -0.78 2.03 13.61
C VAL A 157 -1.32 3.19 12.75
N PHE A 158 -0.53 4.25 12.55
CA PHE A 158 -0.96 5.40 11.74
C PHE A 158 -1.12 5.07 10.27
N SER A 159 -0.28 4.20 9.71
CA SER A 159 -0.43 3.66 8.35
C SER A 159 -1.77 2.91 8.19
N THR A 160 -2.13 2.08 9.17
CA THR A 160 -3.40 1.33 9.16
C THR A 160 -4.61 2.25 9.29
N ILE A 161 -4.52 3.30 10.13
CA ILE A 161 -5.59 4.32 10.25
C ILE A 161 -5.79 5.01 8.89
N ALA A 162 -4.73 5.44 8.23
CA ALA A 162 -4.84 6.05 6.90
C ALA A 162 -5.43 5.11 5.86
N GLN A 163 -5.02 3.85 5.86
CA GLN A 163 -5.57 2.81 5.00
C GLN A 163 -7.08 2.66 5.22
N PHE A 164 -7.51 2.56 6.48
CA PHE A 164 -8.92 2.45 6.85
C PHE A 164 -9.73 3.66 6.38
N VAL A 165 -9.21 4.88 6.60
CA VAL A 165 -9.84 6.13 6.17
C VAL A 165 -9.98 6.20 4.66
N VAL A 166 -8.91 5.97 3.90
CA VAL A 166 -8.94 6.04 2.44
C VAL A 166 -9.85 4.98 1.85
N GLN A 167 -9.69 3.74 2.29
CA GLN A 167 -10.46 2.62 1.73
C GLN A 167 -11.94 2.70 2.04
N GLY A 168 -12.29 3.22 3.21
CA GLY A 168 -13.68 3.28 3.66
C GLY A 168 -14.40 4.57 3.29
N LEU A 169 -13.73 5.71 3.29
CA LEU A 169 -14.39 7.00 3.19
C LEU A 169 -14.25 7.68 1.83
N THR A 170 -13.36 7.22 0.93
CA THR A 170 -13.14 7.95 -0.34
C THR A 170 -14.40 8.04 -1.19
N LEU A 171 -15.01 6.91 -1.56
CA LEU A 171 -16.20 6.95 -2.41
C LEU A 171 -17.42 7.56 -1.72
N PRO A 172 -17.72 7.29 -0.44
CA PRO A 172 -18.75 7.99 0.30
C PRO A 172 -18.59 9.51 0.29
N LEU A 173 -17.37 10.02 0.51
CA LEU A 173 -17.09 11.46 0.46
C LEU A 173 -17.19 12.01 -0.97
N VAL A 174 -16.69 11.29 -1.97
CA VAL A 174 -16.84 11.67 -3.38
C VAL A 174 -18.33 11.78 -3.73
N SER A 175 -19.13 10.78 -3.37
CA SER A 175 -20.58 10.80 -3.59
C SER A 175 -21.25 12.00 -2.92
N LYS A 176 -20.91 12.24 -1.64
CA LYS A 176 -21.46 13.37 -0.86
C LYS A 176 -21.09 14.72 -1.46
N PHE A 177 -19.82 14.92 -1.83
CA PHE A 177 -19.38 16.19 -2.44
C PHE A 177 -19.80 16.35 -3.91
N SER A 178 -20.30 15.30 -4.55
CA SER A 178 -20.90 15.36 -5.88
C SER A 178 -22.37 15.80 -5.86
N GLU A 179 -23.00 15.91 -4.69
CA GLU A 179 -24.40 16.35 -4.59
C GLU A 179 -24.56 17.80 -5.09
N GLY A 180 -25.35 17.93 -6.15
CA GLY A 180 -25.53 19.23 -6.85
C GLY A 180 -24.41 19.62 -7.81
N SER A 181 -23.44 18.74 -8.06
CA SER A 181 -22.29 18.93 -8.95
C SER A 181 -21.95 17.64 -9.70
N ASP A 182 -20.91 17.69 -10.54
CA ASP A 182 -20.41 16.50 -11.23
C ASP A 182 -19.50 15.61 -10.35
N LYS A 183 -19.24 14.38 -10.79
CA LYS A 183 -18.33 13.44 -10.08
C LYS A 183 -16.89 14.00 -9.97
N ALA A 184 -16.43 14.78 -10.95
CA ALA A 184 -15.09 15.37 -10.93
C ALA A 184 -14.94 16.37 -9.77
N HIS A 185 -15.98 17.14 -9.46
CA HIS A 185 -16.01 18.03 -8.30
C HIS A 185 -15.91 17.27 -6.98
N GLY A 186 -16.67 16.17 -6.84
CA GLY A 186 -16.61 15.31 -5.65
C GLY A 186 -15.21 14.74 -5.41
N TRP A 187 -14.54 14.28 -6.46
CA TRP A 187 -13.14 13.83 -6.40
C TRP A 187 -12.21 14.96 -5.96
N LEU A 188 -12.30 16.13 -6.59
CA LEU A 188 -11.47 17.28 -6.25
C LEU A 188 -11.60 17.67 -4.77
N CYS A 189 -12.82 17.77 -4.25
CA CYS A 189 -13.07 18.13 -2.85
C CYS A 189 -12.51 17.07 -1.89
N THR A 190 -12.75 15.79 -2.15
CA THR A 190 -12.26 14.68 -1.32
C THR A 190 -10.73 14.64 -1.28
N ILE A 191 -10.08 14.74 -2.44
CA ILE A 191 -8.61 14.71 -2.52
C ILE A 191 -8.01 15.98 -1.89
N SER A 192 -8.63 17.15 -2.06
CA SER A 192 -8.17 18.39 -1.44
C SER A 192 -8.25 18.32 0.09
N LEU A 193 -9.30 17.68 0.62
CA LEU A 193 -9.42 17.42 2.07
C LEU A 193 -8.28 16.52 2.56
N PHE A 194 -8.03 15.38 1.88
CA PHE A 194 -6.95 14.47 2.27
C PHE A 194 -5.58 15.12 2.10
N ALA A 195 -5.38 15.94 1.07
CA ALA A 195 -4.14 16.68 0.85
C ALA A 195 -3.90 17.73 1.96
N ALA A 196 -4.93 18.46 2.39
CA ALA A 196 -4.82 19.43 3.48
C ALA A 196 -4.45 18.73 4.81
N VAL A 197 -5.10 17.61 5.13
CA VAL A 197 -4.78 16.80 6.31
C VAL A 197 -3.36 16.24 6.21
N GLY A 198 -2.98 15.69 5.06
CA GLY A 198 -1.65 15.15 4.81
C GLY A 198 -0.55 16.21 4.93
N PHE A 199 -0.78 17.41 4.39
CA PHE A 199 0.13 18.54 4.55
C PHE A 199 0.35 18.90 6.02
N LEU A 200 -0.74 19.03 6.79
CA LEU A 200 -0.67 19.31 8.22
C LEU A 200 0.16 18.24 8.96
N PHE A 201 -0.05 16.98 8.63
CA PHE A 201 0.71 15.89 9.25
C PHE A 201 2.21 15.97 8.95
N LEU A 202 2.61 16.28 7.71
CA LEU A 202 4.02 16.46 7.35
C LEU A 202 4.66 17.65 8.07
N VAL A 203 3.92 18.74 8.25
CA VAL A 203 4.37 19.88 9.05
C VAL A 203 4.58 19.46 10.52
N ILE A 204 3.67 18.67 11.10
CA ILE A 204 3.83 18.15 12.47
C ILE A 204 5.06 17.25 12.57
N VAL A 205 5.34 16.39 11.58
CA VAL A 205 6.58 15.58 11.54
C VAL A 205 7.82 16.45 11.66
N PHE A 206 7.89 17.52 10.87
CA PHE A 206 9.04 18.42 10.90
C PHE A 206 9.28 19.02 12.27
N PHE A 207 8.23 19.44 12.98
CA PHE A 207 8.38 20.05 14.31
C PHE A 207 8.60 19.03 15.42
N SER A 208 8.05 17.83 15.31
CA SER A 208 8.09 16.81 16.39
C SER A 208 9.35 15.94 16.32
N ALA A 209 9.72 15.42 15.14
CA ALA A 209 10.85 14.49 15.00
C ALA A 209 12.20 15.18 15.13
N LYS A 210 13.18 14.53 15.78
CA LYS A 210 14.53 15.04 15.98
C LYS A 210 15.57 14.03 15.52
N GLU A 211 16.56 14.49 14.75
CA GLU A 211 17.71 13.69 14.36
C GLU A 211 18.73 13.69 15.50
N ARG A 212 19.09 12.48 15.99
CA ARG A 212 20.03 12.31 17.11
C ARG A 212 21.31 11.59 16.71
N ILE A 213 21.31 10.91 15.56
CA ILE A 213 22.43 10.11 15.09
C ILE A 213 22.91 10.69 13.76
N THR A 214 24.22 10.92 13.66
CA THR A 214 24.87 11.24 12.39
C THR A 214 25.52 9.96 11.87
N PRO A 215 25.05 9.36 10.77
CA PRO A 215 25.68 8.17 10.20
C PRO A 215 27.13 8.46 9.80
N PRO A 216 28.09 7.52 10.01
CA PRO A 216 29.47 7.71 9.58
C PRO A 216 29.57 7.83 8.06
N ALA A 217 30.39 8.76 7.58
CA ALA A 217 30.48 9.18 6.18
C ALA A 217 31.17 8.16 5.24
N ASN A 218 31.80 7.10 5.73
CA ASN A 218 32.64 6.20 4.94
C ASN A 218 32.43 4.72 5.31
N GLN A 219 31.49 4.04 4.62
CA GLN A 219 31.60 2.59 4.43
C GLN A 219 32.18 2.32 3.02
N LYS A 220 33.39 1.79 2.97
CA LYS A 220 33.94 1.22 1.72
C LYS A 220 33.22 -0.09 1.42
N ASN A 221 32.18 -0.04 0.60
CA ASN A 221 31.47 -1.23 0.11
C ASN A 221 31.95 -1.56 -1.31
N ASP A 222 32.32 -2.79 -1.56
CA ASP A 222 32.51 -3.30 -2.93
C ASP A 222 31.15 -3.61 -3.55
N THR A 223 30.53 -2.57 -4.07
CA THR A 223 29.18 -2.56 -4.61
C THR A 223 28.97 -3.62 -5.69
N ARG A 224 29.99 -3.88 -6.52
CA ARG A 224 29.90 -4.82 -7.64
C ARG A 224 29.81 -6.28 -7.17
N GLN A 225 30.59 -6.62 -6.14
CA GLN A 225 30.54 -7.96 -5.57
C GLN A 225 29.26 -8.18 -4.78
N ASP A 226 28.79 -7.18 -4.04
CA ASP A 226 27.53 -7.24 -3.29
C ASP A 226 26.33 -7.49 -4.23
N ILE A 227 26.27 -6.80 -5.38
CA ILE A 227 25.23 -7.03 -6.40
C ILE A 227 25.29 -8.47 -6.91
N LYS A 228 26.49 -8.98 -7.25
CA LYS A 228 26.65 -10.34 -7.75
C LYS A 228 26.22 -11.39 -6.74
N ASP A 229 26.61 -11.23 -5.49
CA ASP A 229 26.26 -12.14 -4.39
C ASP A 229 24.75 -12.16 -4.13
N VAL A 230 24.10 -11.00 -4.15
CA VAL A 230 22.64 -10.88 -3.98
C VAL A 230 21.89 -11.50 -5.15
N LEU A 231 22.25 -11.20 -6.39
CA LEU A 231 21.58 -11.77 -7.58
C LEU A 231 21.76 -13.29 -7.71
N SER A 232 22.87 -13.85 -7.23
CA SER A 232 23.10 -15.30 -7.20
C SER A 232 22.39 -16.01 -6.05
N SER A 233 21.95 -15.27 -5.03
CA SER A 233 21.30 -15.81 -3.82
C SER A 233 19.91 -16.39 -4.13
N VAL A 234 19.74 -17.70 -3.94
CA VAL A 234 18.45 -18.38 -4.13
C VAL A 234 17.37 -17.83 -3.19
N PRO A 235 17.63 -17.66 -1.86
CA PRO A 235 16.63 -17.07 -0.98
C PRO A 235 16.19 -15.67 -1.41
N TRP A 236 17.13 -14.84 -1.87
CA TRP A 236 16.79 -13.49 -2.36
C TRP A 236 15.92 -13.52 -3.61
N ARG A 237 16.27 -14.34 -4.60
CA ARG A 237 15.45 -14.48 -5.83
C ARG A 237 14.03 -14.96 -5.52
N ALA A 238 13.88 -15.92 -4.60
CA ALA A 238 12.56 -16.37 -4.16
C ALA A 238 11.75 -15.23 -3.52
N MET A 239 12.36 -14.42 -2.64
CA MET A 239 11.70 -13.27 -2.01
C MET A 239 11.41 -12.16 -3.01
N PHE A 240 12.27 -11.93 -3.99
CA PHE A 240 12.05 -10.96 -5.07
C PHE A 240 10.80 -11.32 -5.90
N VAL A 241 10.74 -12.56 -6.38
CA VAL A 241 9.59 -13.06 -7.17
C VAL A 241 8.32 -13.05 -6.35
N LEU A 242 8.38 -13.54 -5.11
CA LEU A 242 7.24 -13.50 -4.17
C LEU A 242 6.70 -12.08 -4.04
N THR A 243 7.57 -11.13 -3.70
CA THR A 243 7.18 -9.74 -3.47
C THR A 243 6.58 -9.12 -4.74
N LEU A 244 7.21 -9.34 -5.88
CA LEU A 244 6.72 -8.85 -7.16
C LEU A 244 5.28 -9.31 -7.42
N PHE A 245 5.01 -10.62 -7.33
CA PHE A 245 3.69 -11.17 -7.63
C PHE A 245 2.64 -10.85 -6.57
N VAL A 246 3.01 -10.80 -5.29
CA VAL A 246 2.09 -10.33 -4.22
C VAL A 246 1.64 -8.89 -4.49
N PHE A 247 2.56 -7.99 -4.85
CA PHE A 247 2.20 -6.59 -5.08
C PHE A 247 1.52 -6.34 -6.43
N ILE A 248 1.80 -7.15 -7.48
CA ILE A 248 0.97 -7.20 -8.69
C ILE A 248 -0.48 -7.51 -8.31
N THR A 249 -0.67 -8.56 -7.51
CA THR A 249 -2.00 -9.00 -7.09
C THR A 249 -2.72 -7.96 -6.26
N LEU A 250 -2.05 -7.33 -5.28
CA LEU A 250 -2.67 -6.33 -4.41
C LEU A 250 -3.16 -5.11 -5.20
N ALA A 251 -2.33 -4.59 -6.12
CA ALA A 251 -2.70 -3.46 -6.95
C ALA A 251 -3.87 -3.80 -7.90
N MET A 252 -3.80 -4.95 -8.57
CA MET A 252 -4.82 -5.40 -9.49
C MET A 252 -6.12 -5.66 -8.77
N TRP A 253 -6.11 -6.45 -7.69
CA TRP A 253 -7.32 -6.83 -6.93
C TRP A 253 -7.99 -5.63 -6.27
N GLY A 254 -7.21 -4.73 -5.64
CA GLY A 254 -7.72 -3.53 -4.99
C GLY A 254 -8.50 -2.63 -5.94
N SER A 255 -7.95 -2.38 -7.13
CA SER A 255 -8.64 -1.60 -8.16
C SER A 255 -9.79 -2.39 -8.82
N ALA A 256 -9.61 -3.68 -9.13
CA ALA A 256 -10.62 -4.51 -9.79
C ALA A 256 -11.89 -4.66 -8.96
N MET A 257 -11.78 -4.77 -7.64
CA MET A 257 -12.93 -4.87 -6.75
C MET A 257 -13.83 -3.63 -6.78
N ASN A 258 -13.29 -2.46 -7.10
CA ASN A 258 -14.08 -1.26 -7.29
C ASN A 258 -15.03 -1.40 -8.49
N TYR A 259 -14.49 -1.88 -9.64
CA TYR A 259 -15.30 -2.17 -10.84
C TYR A 259 -16.29 -3.32 -10.60
N TYR A 260 -15.91 -4.32 -9.79
CA TYR A 260 -16.76 -5.45 -9.42
C TYR A 260 -18.01 -4.98 -8.64
N PHE A 261 -17.84 -4.11 -7.64
CA PHE A 261 -18.94 -3.56 -6.87
C PHE A 261 -19.85 -2.65 -7.70
N GLU A 262 -19.30 -1.87 -8.61
CA GLU A 262 -20.06 -0.94 -9.45
C GLU A 262 -20.85 -1.63 -10.55
N ASN A 263 -20.23 -2.63 -11.25
CA ASN A 263 -20.74 -3.17 -12.50
C ASN A 263 -21.33 -4.59 -12.38
N TYR A 264 -21.00 -5.34 -11.32
CA TYR A 264 -21.49 -6.71 -11.14
C TYR A 264 -22.46 -6.84 -9.98
N VAL A 265 -22.20 -6.21 -8.83
CA VAL A 265 -23.04 -6.34 -7.63
C VAL A 265 -24.38 -5.66 -7.86
N ASP A 266 -25.48 -6.34 -7.47
CA ASP A 266 -26.81 -5.78 -7.58
C ASP A 266 -27.04 -4.66 -6.56
N LYS A 267 -27.38 -3.48 -7.05
CA LYS A 267 -27.50 -2.26 -6.22
C LYS A 267 -28.65 -2.36 -5.20
N ALA A 268 -29.76 -3.02 -5.55
CA ALA A 268 -30.91 -3.16 -4.66
C ALA A 268 -30.61 -4.18 -3.54
N ALA A 269 -29.95 -5.29 -3.87
CA ALA A 269 -29.52 -6.28 -2.88
C ALA A 269 -28.48 -5.66 -1.91
N LEU A 270 -27.53 -4.88 -2.43
CA LEU A 270 -26.56 -4.18 -1.62
C LEU A 270 -27.21 -3.12 -0.72
N PHE A 271 -28.18 -2.37 -1.23
CA PHE A 271 -28.95 -1.42 -0.43
C PHE A 271 -29.70 -2.10 0.73
N THR A 272 -30.38 -3.23 0.45
CA THR A 272 -31.04 -4.03 1.49
C THR A 272 -30.05 -4.54 2.56
N PHE A 273 -28.86 -4.96 2.13
CA PHE A 273 -27.81 -5.37 3.07
C PHE A 273 -27.34 -4.19 3.96
N LEU A 274 -27.17 -3.01 3.37
CA LEU A 274 -26.78 -1.80 4.11
C LEU A 274 -27.88 -1.32 5.06
N ASP A 275 -29.16 -1.51 4.70
CA ASP A 275 -30.31 -1.24 5.57
C ASP A 275 -30.30 -2.15 6.82
N ASN A 276 -30.06 -3.44 6.62
CA ASN A 276 -29.94 -4.41 7.71
C ASN A 276 -28.85 -4.08 8.73
N ILE A 277 -27.79 -3.37 8.32
CA ILE A 277 -26.70 -2.92 9.22
C ILE A 277 -26.86 -1.46 9.67
N GLY A 278 -27.98 -0.80 9.33
CA GLY A 278 -28.33 0.55 9.82
C GLY A 278 -27.60 1.69 9.11
N LEU A 279 -27.18 1.52 7.87
CA LEU A 279 -26.49 2.53 7.05
C LEU A 279 -27.38 3.18 5.97
N VAL A 280 -28.70 2.99 6.06
CA VAL A 280 -29.67 3.64 5.19
C VAL A 280 -30.36 4.79 5.93
N ALA A 281 -30.69 5.86 5.17
CA ALA A 281 -31.40 7.02 5.71
C ALA A 281 -32.78 6.61 6.24
N THR A 282 -33.07 6.90 7.51
CA THR A 282 -34.36 6.68 8.14
C THR A 282 -35.01 8.00 8.49
N ASP A 283 -36.32 8.10 8.29
CA ASP A 283 -37.11 9.26 8.74
C ASP A 283 -37.00 9.39 10.27
N GLY A 284 -36.21 10.37 10.75
CA GLY A 284 -36.02 10.65 12.18
C GLY A 284 -34.66 10.25 12.76
N GLY A 285 -33.64 10.00 11.97
CA GLY A 285 -32.27 9.77 12.44
C GLY A 285 -31.67 10.98 13.16
N THR A 286 -31.90 11.07 14.50
CA THR A 286 -31.45 12.19 15.34
C THR A 286 -30.29 11.83 16.26
N SER A 287 -29.77 10.61 16.19
CA SER A 287 -28.65 10.19 17.03
C SER A 287 -27.34 10.86 16.61
N VAL A 288 -26.46 11.14 17.58
CA VAL A 288 -25.11 11.69 17.31
C VAL A 288 -24.34 10.75 16.34
N GLY A 289 -24.49 9.44 16.50
CA GLY A 289 -23.86 8.45 15.60
C GLY A 289 -24.35 8.59 14.17
N TYR A 290 -25.65 8.78 13.95
CA TYR A 290 -26.21 9.02 12.61
C TYR A 290 -25.60 10.27 11.95
N HIS A 291 -25.54 11.40 12.69
CA HIS A 291 -24.96 12.64 12.15
C HIS A 291 -23.47 12.50 11.84
N ILE A 292 -22.71 11.72 12.60
CA ILE A 292 -21.30 11.43 12.32
C ILE A 292 -21.20 10.59 11.03
N LEU A 293 -21.97 9.51 10.91
CA LEU A 293 -21.96 8.66 9.71
C LEU A 293 -22.40 9.45 8.47
N ASP A 294 -23.43 10.27 8.58
CA ASP A 294 -23.88 11.14 7.52
C ASP A 294 -22.82 12.18 7.13
N ALA A 295 -22.13 12.80 8.10
CA ALA A 295 -21.04 13.74 7.82
C ALA A 295 -19.92 13.12 6.97
N PHE A 296 -19.66 11.81 7.15
CA PHE A 296 -18.71 11.06 6.37
C PHE A 296 -19.28 10.43 5.08
N GLY A 297 -20.55 10.68 4.77
CA GLY A 297 -21.22 10.15 3.59
C GLY A 297 -21.53 8.66 3.67
N LEU A 298 -21.52 8.06 4.86
CA LEU A 298 -21.77 6.62 5.08
C LEU A 298 -23.27 6.29 5.19
N ILE A 299 -24.16 7.27 5.10
CA ILE A 299 -25.61 7.04 5.07
C ILE A 299 -26.11 7.05 3.63
N VAL A 300 -26.69 5.94 3.21
CA VAL A 300 -27.21 5.75 1.85
C VAL A 300 -28.65 6.25 1.77
N THR A 301 -28.94 7.08 0.77
CA THR A 301 -30.29 7.65 0.53
C THR A 301 -31.05 6.96 -0.58
N SER A 302 -30.36 6.25 -1.47
CA SER A 302 -30.98 5.56 -2.61
C SER A 302 -30.14 4.34 -3.05
N PRO A 303 -30.76 3.32 -3.68
CA PRO A 303 -30.04 2.16 -4.20
C PRO A 303 -28.89 2.50 -5.16
N ASP A 304 -29.01 3.57 -5.93
CA ASP A 304 -27.99 3.97 -6.90
C ASP A 304 -26.66 4.39 -6.24
N LYS A 305 -26.72 4.90 -5.01
CA LYS A 305 -25.55 5.29 -4.20
C LYS A 305 -25.04 4.16 -3.28
N ALA A 306 -25.67 2.96 -3.33
CA ALA A 306 -25.34 1.88 -2.42
C ALA A 306 -23.91 1.33 -2.66
N TYR A 307 -23.40 1.39 -3.91
CA TYR A 307 -22.11 0.80 -4.20
C TYR A 307 -20.95 1.57 -3.55
N GLU A 308 -21.02 2.91 -3.47
CA GLU A 308 -19.96 3.73 -2.88
C GLU A 308 -19.76 3.40 -1.39
N VAL A 309 -20.88 3.32 -0.66
CA VAL A 309 -20.86 2.98 0.77
C VAL A 309 -20.56 1.49 0.95
N GLY A 310 -21.19 0.62 0.17
CA GLY A 310 -21.00 -0.82 0.24
C GLY A 310 -19.55 -1.24 -0.01
N PHE A 311 -18.89 -0.67 -1.02
CA PHE A 311 -17.47 -0.90 -1.27
C PHE A 311 -16.58 -0.34 -0.15
N GLY A 312 -16.92 0.83 0.38
CA GLY A 312 -16.24 1.41 1.53
C GLY A 312 -16.30 0.50 2.75
N VAL A 313 -17.50 0.04 3.12
CA VAL A 313 -17.72 -0.89 4.26
C VAL A 313 -17.00 -2.22 4.04
N PHE A 314 -17.05 -2.76 2.82
CA PHE A 314 -16.34 -3.98 2.44
C PHE A 314 -14.83 -3.86 2.71
N ASN A 315 -14.22 -2.76 2.31
CA ASN A 315 -12.80 -2.51 2.56
C ASN A 315 -12.49 -2.25 4.04
N MET A 316 -13.35 -1.52 4.75
CA MET A 316 -13.21 -1.29 6.21
C MET A 316 -13.21 -2.60 6.99
N VAL A 317 -14.13 -3.52 6.67
CA VAL A 317 -14.17 -4.87 7.28
C VAL A 317 -12.85 -5.60 7.01
N GLY A 318 -12.38 -5.62 5.76
CA GLY A 318 -11.12 -6.24 5.39
C GLY A 318 -9.92 -5.66 6.15
N ALA A 319 -9.82 -4.33 6.24
CA ALA A 319 -8.74 -3.64 6.93
C ALA A 319 -8.72 -3.92 8.44
N LEU A 320 -9.90 -3.92 9.10
CA LEU A 320 -10.01 -4.27 10.53
C LEU A 320 -9.61 -5.72 10.79
N VAL A 321 -10.11 -6.66 9.99
CA VAL A 321 -9.76 -8.08 10.11
C VAL A 321 -8.27 -8.30 9.90
N GLN A 322 -7.67 -7.63 8.91
CA GLN A 322 -6.24 -7.70 8.67
C GLN A 322 -5.45 -7.12 9.86
N PHE A 323 -5.85 -5.98 10.41
CA PHE A 323 -5.19 -5.36 11.56
C PHE A 323 -5.17 -6.29 12.78
N PHE A 324 -6.33 -6.83 13.17
CA PHE A 324 -6.38 -7.77 14.30
C PHE A 324 -5.69 -9.09 13.99
N GLY A 325 -5.79 -9.58 12.74
CA GLY A 325 -5.09 -10.78 12.30
C GLY A 325 -3.56 -10.65 12.37
N VAL A 326 -3.00 -9.49 12.02
CA VAL A 326 -1.56 -9.21 12.18
C VAL A 326 -1.16 -9.32 13.65
N ILE A 327 -1.91 -8.70 14.56
CA ILE A 327 -1.56 -8.68 15.99
C ILE A 327 -1.71 -10.08 16.61
N CYS A 328 -2.83 -10.76 16.35
CA CYS A 328 -3.16 -11.99 17.05
C CYS A 328 -2.51 -13.25 16.45
N LEU A 329 -2.35 -13.31 15.12
CA LEU A 329 -1.98 -14.56 14.44
C LEU A 329 -0.51 -14.60 14.00
N SER A 330 0.10 -13.46 13.65
CA SER A 330 1.40 -13.46 12.97
C SER A 330 2.50 -14.07 13.82
N GLU A 331 2.66 -13.59 15.04
CA GLU A 331 3.70 -14.09 15.96
C GLU A 331 3.40 -15.53 16.42
N PHE A 332 2.15 -15.80 16.78
CA PHE A 332 1.72 -17.13 17.23
C PHE A 332 2.01 -18.21 16.18
N LEU A 333 1.59 -18.00 14.93
CA LEU A 333 1.79 -18.95 13.85
C LEU A 333 3.26 -19.09 13.46
N ALA A 334 4.00 -17.98 13.39
CA ALA A 334 5.42 -17.97 13.04
C ALA A 334 6.25 -18.72 14.07
N ASN A 335 5.99 -18.55 15.36
CA ASN A 335 6.69 -19.26 16.43
C ASN A 335 6.36 -20.75 16.44
N LYS A 336 5.10 -21.13 16.21
CA LYS A 336 4.65 -22.52 16.22
C LYS A 336 5.14 -23.31 15.02
N TYR A 337 4.92 -22.79 13.80
CA TYR A 337 5.13 -23.52 12.54
C TYR A 337 6.35 -23.06 11.74
N GLY A 338 6.97 -21.95 12.13
CA GLY A 338 8.05 -21.29 11.40
C GLY A 338 7.55 -20.34 10.30
N LYS A 339 8.34 -19.31 9.99
CA LYS A 339 7.96 -18.23 9.05
C LYS A 339 7.61 -18.76 7.66
N LYS A 340 8.44 -19.63 7.07
CA LYS A 340 8.23 -20.19 5.72
C LYS A 340 6.90 -20.95 5.61
N ARG A 341 6.64 -21.91 6.48
CA ARG A 341 5.42 -22.73 6.44
C ARG A 341 4.17 -21.88 6.66
N THR A 342 4.21 -20.99 7.65
CA THR A 342 3.12 -20.04 7.91
C THR A 342 2.82 -19.21 6.68
N PHE A 343 3.83 -18.63 6.04
CA PHE A 343 3.63 -17.80 4.85
C PHE A 343 3.01 -18.60 3.69
N ILE A 344 3.54 -19.80 3.40
CA ILE A 344 3.01 -20.65 2.32
C ILE A 344 1.52 -20.96 2.54
N VAL A 345 1.14 -21.41 3.75
CA VAL A 345 -0.25 -21.77 4.05
C VAL A 345 -1.16 -20.55 4.00
N CYS A 346 -0.76 -19.46 4.63
CA CYS A 346 -1.55 -18.23 4.65
C CYS A 346 -1.72 -17.62 3.24
N LEU A 347 -0.67 -17.61 2.42
CA LEU A 347 -0.78 -17.10 1.05
C LEU A 347 -1.60 -18.04 0.13
N ALA A 348 -1.47 -19.36 0.31
CA ALA A 348 -2.29 -20.33 -0.40
C ALA A 348 -3.77 -20.21 -0.06
N LEU A 349 -4.12 -20.05 1.23
CA LEU A 349 -5.50 -19.78 1.65
C LEU A 349 -6.00 -18.45 1.09
N THR A 350 -5.17 -17.41 1.08
CA THR A 350 -5.51 -16.12 0.48
C THR A 350 -5.80 -16.28 -1.01
N ALA A 351 -4.99 -17.04 -1.75
CA ALA A 351 -5.22 -17.34 -3.15
C ALA A 351 -6.55 -18.09 -3.37
N ILE A 352 -6.84 -19.10 -2.55
CA ILE A 352 -8.10 -19.86 -2.61
C ILE A 352 -9.31 -18.94 -2.36
N PHE A 353 -9.29 -18.15 -1.27
CA PHE A 353 -10.39 -17.24 -0.96
C PHE A 353 -10.55 -16.14 -2.01
N THR A 354 -9.46 -15.69 -2.64
CA THR A 354 -9.52 -14.77 -3.77
C THR A 354 -10.17 -15.43 -5.00
N ALA A 355 -9.80 -16.67 -5.33
CA ALA A 355 -10.40 -17.42 -6.43
C ALA A 355 -11.90 -17.66 -6.22
N LEU A 356 -12.32 -17.88 -4.98
CA LEU A 356 -13.73 -18.12 -4.63
C LEU A 356 -14.63 -16.91 -4.91
N PHE A 357 -14.11 -15.70 -5.09
CA PHE A 357 -14.90 -14.54 -5.55
C PHE A 357 -15.50 -14.71 -6.97
N TYR A 358 -15.11 -15.76 -7.70
CA TYR A 358 -15.71 -16.12 -8.98
C TYR A 358 -17.13 -16.66 -8.85
N PHE A 359 -17.48 -17.31 -7.73
CA PHE A 359 -18.73 -18.08 -7.59
C PHE A 359 -19.94 -17.32 -7.05
N PRO A 360 -19.83 -16.29 -6.18
CA PRO A 360 -21.00 -15.56 -5.70
C PRO A 360 -21.78 -14.93 -6.84
N SER A 361 -23.11 -15.07 -6.80
CA SER A 361 -23.98 -14.33 -7.68
C SER A 361 -24.03 -12.86 -7.30
N LYS A 362 -24.48 -11.99 -8.19
CA LYS A 362 -24.58 -10.55 -7.94
C LYS A 362 -25.45 -10.17 -6.73
N TYR A 363 -26.30 -11.10 -6.25
CA TYR A 363 -27.19 -10.94 -5.10
C TYR A 363 -26.59 -11.46 -3.78
N ASP A 364 -25.48 -12.20 -3.83
CA ASP A 364 -24.89 -12.90 -2.67
C ASP A 364 -23.94 -11.98 -1.84
N ILE A 365 -24.45 -10.83 -1.41
CA ILE A 365 -23.64 -9.80 -0.72
C ILE A 365 -22.95 -10.38 0.54
N GLU A 366 -23.69 -11.11 1.37
CA GLU A 366 -23.16 -11.71 2.60
C GLU A 366 -21.99 -12.66 2.32
N LYS A 367 -22.09 -13.49 1.26
CA LYS A 367 -21.01 -14.41 0.86
C LYS A 367 -19.75 -13.64 0.45
N MET A 368 -19.89 -12.50 -0.26
CA MET A 368 -18.78 -11.65 -0.65
C MET A 368 -18.07 -11.07 0.59
N PHE A 369 -18.84 -10.60 1.59
CA PHE A 369 -18.28 -10.11 2.85
C PHE A 369 -17.57 -11.19 3.66
N VAL A 370 -18.16 -12.41 3.74
CA VAL A 370 -17.52 -13.57 4.39
C VAL A 370 -16.22 -13.95 3.69
N LEU A 371 -16.19 -13.97 2.35
CA LEU A 371 -14.97 -14.25 1.59
C LEU A 371 -13.89 -13.20 1.83
N ASN A 372 -14.27 -11.92 1.90
CA ASN A 372 -13.34 -10.85 2.21
C ASN A 372 -12.77 -10.97 3.64
N PHE A 373 -13.60 -11.31 4.60
CA PHE A 373 -13.20 -11.61 5.97
C PHE A 373 -12.16 -12.73 6.00
N LEU A 374 -12.46 -13.87 5.40
CA LEU A 374 -11.58 -15.04 5.38
C LEU A 374 -10.28 -14.76 4.62
N LYS A 375 -10.35 -14.08 3.48
CA LYS A 375 -9.17 -13.66 2.71
C LYS A 375 -8.28 -12.72 3.52
N SER A 376 -8.86 -11.69 4.15
CA SER A 376 -8.11 -10.70 4.92
C SER A 376 -7.46 -11.33 6.16
N LEU A 377 -8.16 -12.26 6.82
CA LEU A 377 -7.63 -13.02 7.96
C LEU A 377 -6.46 -13.92 7.54
N ALA A 378 -6.60 -14.62 6.41
CA ALA A 378 -5.55 -15.47 5.86
C ALA A 378 -4.32 -14.64 5.41
N TYR A 379 -4.54 -13.48 4.81
CA TYR A 379 -3.47 -12.61 4.34
C TYR A 379 -2.70 -11.92 5.47
N ALA A 380 -3.35 -11.61 6.60
CA ALA A 380 -2.80 -10.81 7.68
C ALA A 380 -1.40 -11.25 8.15
N PRO A 381 -1.10 -12.55 8.42
CA PRO A 381 0.22 -12.97 8.87
C PRO A 381 1.32 -12.77 7.83
N THR A 382 0.99 -12.70 6.54
CA THR A 382 2.00 -12.58 5.47
C THR A 382 2.70 -11.22 5.47
N VAL A 383 2.03 -10.16 5.94
CA VAL A 383 2.55 -8.80 5.93
C VAL A 383 3.83 -8.64 6.77
N PRO A 384 3.84 -8.92 8.09
CA PRO A 384 5.06 -8.82 8.88
C PRO A 384 6.07 -9.92 8.54
N LEU A 385 5.61 -11.11 8.10
CA LEU A 385 6.49 -12.21 7.74
C LEU A 385 7.33 -11.89 6.50
N LEU A 386 6.80 -11.14 5.53
CA LEU A 386 7.55 -10.69 4.36
C LEU A 386 8.84 -9.97 4.79
N TRP A 387 8.71 -8.96 5.64
CA TRP A 387 9.85 -8.15 6.11
C TRP A 387 10.80 -8.94 7.01
N ALA A 388 10.27 -9.81 7.86
CA ALA A 388 11.07 -10.69 8.71
C ALA A 388 11.90 -11.70 7.88
N MET A 389 11.33 -12.24 6.80
CA MET A 389 12.04 -13.18 5.92
C MET A 389 13.09 -12.48 5.04
N ILE A 390 12.87 -11.21 4.66
CA ILE A 390 13.89 -10.41 3.97
C ILE A 390 15.11 -10.18 4.90
N ALA A 391 14.88 -9.94 6.19
CA ALA A 391 15.94 -9.84 7.17
C ALA A 391 16.72 -11.17 7.33
N ASP A 392 16.00 -12.32 7.32
CA ASP A 392 16.64 -13.65 7.32
C ASP A 392 17.53 -13.87 6.08
N VAL A 393 17.14 -13.33 4.90
CA VAL A 393 17.99 -13.35 3.70
C VAL A 393 19.28 -12.56 3.89
N ALA A 394 19.22 -11.42 4.59
CA ALA A 394 20.42 -10.63 4.90
C ALA A 394 21.36 -11.38 5.85
N ASP A 395 20.81 -12.05 6.87
CA ASP A 395 21.60 -12.91 7.77
C ASP A 395 22.17 -14.14 7.02
N HIS A 396 21.43 -14.71 6.08
CA HIS A 396 21.92 -15.81 5.23
C HIS A 396 23.07 -15.36 4.32
N SER A 397 23.03 -14.15 3.78
CA SER A 397 24.15 -13.58 3.02
C SER A 397 25.41 -13.43 3.89
N GLU A 398 25.29 -12.96 5.12
CA GLU A 398 26.39 -12.89 6.08
C GLU A 398 26.92 -14.30 6.43
N TYR A 399 26.01 -15.26 6.62
CA TYR A 399 26.35 -16.65 6.97
C TYR A 399 27.20 -17.36 5.91
N ILE A 400 26.81 -17.21 4.63
CA ILE A 400 27.47 -17.88 3.50
C ILE A 400 28.67 -17.08 2.97
N ASN A 401 28.52 -15.77 2.77
CA ASN A 401 29.50 -14.94 2.06
C ASN A 401 30.41 -14.16 3.02
N TYR A 402 30.20 -14.26 4.34
CA TYR A 402 30.89 -13.43 5.36
C TYR A 402 30.71 -11.92 5.12
N ARG A 403 29.68 -11.54 4.36
CA ARG A 403 29.37 -10.15 3.97
C ARG A 403 27.85 -9.93 4.08
N ARG A 404 27.47 -8.88 4.78
CA ARG A 404 26.07 -8.52 5.00
C ARG A 404 25.65 -7.41 4.04
N ALA A 405 25.18 -7.76 2.84
CA ALA A 405 24.70 -6.82 1.84
C ALA A 405 23.25 -6.33 2.12
N THR A 406 22.96 -5.93 3.36
CA THR A 406 21.59 -5.60 3.81
C THR A 406 20.92 -4.56 2.91
N GLY A 407 21.64 -3.48 2.59
CA GLY A 407 21.09 -2.39 1.77
C GLY A 407 20.63 -2.87 0.39
N PHE A 408 21.43 -3.69 -0.31
CA PHE A 408 21.06 -4.23 -1.62
C PHE A 408 19.92 -5.24 -1.57
N ILE A 409 19.89 -6.09 -0.53
CA ILE A 409 18.83 -7.08 -0.34
C ILE A 409 17.49 -6.37 -0.17
N PHE A 410 17.41 -5.40 0.74
CA PHE A 410 16.17 -4.65 1.01
C PHE A 410 15.76 -3.77 -0.18
N SER A 411 16.70 -3.01 -0.78
CA SER A 411 16.39 -2.14 -1.92
C SER A 411 15.89 -2.93 -3.13
N GLY A 412 16.46 -4.11 -3.41
CA GLY A 412 15.99 -4.95 -4.49
C GLY A 412 14.58 -5.48 -4.27
N VAL A 413 14.21 -5.83 -3.02
CA VAL A 413 12.83 -6.26 -2.70
C VAL A 413 11.86 -5.09 -2.73
N VAL A 414 12.26 -3.90 -2.27
CA VAL A 414 11.45 -2.67 -2.41
C VAL A 414 11.24 -2.31 -3.88
N PHE A 415 12.26 -2.51 -4.74
CA PHE A 415 12.09 -2.37 -6.19
C PHE A 415 11.04 -3.36 -6.73
N ALA A 416 11.08 -4.65 -6.33
CA ALA A 416 10.08 -5.64 -6.72
C ALA A 416 8.66 -5.23 -6.27
N LEU A 417 8.52 -4.68 -5.05
CA LEU A 417 7.27 -4.14 -4.54
C LEU A 417 6.72 -3.04 -5.45
N LYS A 418 7.53 -2.01 -5.73
CA LYS A 418 7.12 -0.88 -6.57
C LYS A 418 6.82 -1.29 -8.00
N ALA A 419 7.66 -2.15 -8.59
CA ALA A 419 7.44 -2.71 -9.92
C ALA A 419 6.13 -3.51 -9.97
N GLY A 420 5.87 -4.33 -8.94
CA GLY A 420 4.63 -5.09 -8.82
C GLY A 420 3.39 -4.21 -8.82
N LEU A 421 3.40 -3.12 -8.06
CA LEU A 421 2.29 -2.17 -8.04
C LEU A 421 2.01 -1.55 -9.42
N GLY A 422 3.06 -1.17 -10.14
CA GLY A 422 2.90 -0.60 -11.48
C GLY A 422 2.41 -1.62 -12.51
N ILE A 423 3.01 -2.81 -12.51
CA ILE A 423 2.60 -3.91 -13.39
C ILE A 423 1.15 -4.33 -13.10
N GLY A 424 0.75 -4.40 -11.82
CA GLY A 424 -0.61 -4.77 -11.42
C GLY A 424 -1.67 -3.80 -11.96
N GLY A 425 -1.42 -2.50 -11.87
CA GLY A 425 -2.29 -1.48 -12.46
C GLY A 425 -2.34 -1.57 -14.00
N ALA A 426 -1.21 -1.80 -14.65
CA ALA A 426 -1.14 -1.98 -16.11
C ALA A 426 -1.89 -3.25 -16.57
N VAL A 427 -1.67 -4.38 -15.88
CA VAL A 427 -2.36 -5.64 -16.18
C VAL A 427 -3.87 -5.47 -16.08
N LEU A 428 -4.36 -4.82 -15.02
CA LEU A 428 -5.79 -4.54 -14.91
C LEU A 428 -6.29 -3.68 -16.08
N GLY A 429 -5.59 -2.60 -16.40
CA GLY A 429 -5.96 -1.71 -17.51
C GLY A 429 -6.04 -2.45 -18.85
N PHE A 430 -5.05 -3.31 -19.17
CA PHE A 430 -5.07 -4.14 -20.38
C PHE A 430 -6.18 -5.19 -20.38
N LEU A 431 -6.47 -5.81 -19.22
CA LEU A 431 -7.58 -6.76 -19.11
C LEU A 431 -8.93 -6.06 -19.34
N LEU A 432 -9.17 -4.91 -18.71
CA LEU A 432 -10.40 -4.14 -18.92
C LEU A 432 -10.60 -3.81 -20.40
N SER A 433 -9.57 -3.26 -21.08
CA SER A 433 -9.65 -3.00 -22.52
C SER A 433 -9.82 -4.26 -23.35
N GLY A 434 -9.10 -5.35 -23.02
CA GLY A 434 -9.19 -6.62 -23.75
C GLY A 434 -10.55 -7.30 -23.67
N PHE A 435 -11.28 -7.11 -22.56
CA PHE A 435 -12.64 -7.59 -22.39
C PHE A 435 -13.71 -6.59 -22.85
N GLY A 436 -13.31 -5.45 -23.44
CA GLY A 436 -14.23 -4.47 -24.01
C GLY A 436 -14.94 -3.58 -22.99
N TYR A 437 -14.30 -3.31 -21.85
CA TYR A 437 -14.79 -2.32 -20.89
C TYR A 437 -14.86 -0.94 -21.53
N VAL A 438 -16.02 -0.31 -21.48
CA VAL A 438 -16.24 1.04 -22.01
C VAL A 438 -16.04 2.05 -20.87
N SER A 439 -15.03 2.89 -21.03
CA SER A 439 -14.69 3.93 -20.05
C SER A 439 -15.71 5.08 -20.06
N GLY A 440 -16.01 5.59 -18.88
CA GLY A 440 -16.95 6.69 -18.65
C GLY A 440 -17.88 6.40 -17.47
N ALA A 441 -18.40 7.45 -16.85
CA ALA A 441 -19.31 7.33 -15.73
C ALA A 441 -20.69 6.81 -16.18
N ASP A 442 -21.28 5.92 -15.39
CA ASP A 442 -22.64 5.41 -15.53
C ASP A 442 -22.97 4.73 -16.87
N ILE A 443 -21.94 4.15 -17.53
CA ILE A 443 -22.12 3.38 -18.78
C ILE A 443 -22.41 1.92 -18.44
N ALA A 444 -23.51 1.38 -18.95
CA ALA A 444 -23.84 -0.04 -18.84
C ALA A 444 -22.79 -0.88 -19.61
N GLN A 445 -22.15 -1.81 -18.91
CA GLN A 445 -21.12 -2.67 -19.48
C GLN A 445 -21.71 -3.90 -20.16
N SER A 446 -21.03 -4.40 -21.20
CA SER A 446 -21.38 -5.67 -21.84
C SER A 446 -21.13 -6.87 -20.92
N ASP A 447 -21.82 -7.98 -21.15
CA ASP A 447 -21.61 -9.23 -20.40
C ASP A 447 -20.14 -9.69 -20.46
N THR A 448 -19.46 -9.46 -21.59
CA THR A 448 -18.04 -9.80 -21.78
C THR A 448 -17.17 -8.92 -20.87
N ALA A 449 -17.44 -7.62 -20.78
CA ALA A 449 -16.70 -6.72 -19.91
C ALA A 449 -16.93 -7.06 -18.43
N VAL A 450 -18.19 -7.35 -18.04
CA VAL A 450 -18.51 -7.79 -16.67
C VAL A 450 -17.79 -9.09 -16.33
N HIS A 451 -17.77 -10.07 -17.26
CA HIS A 451 -17.02 -11.31 -17.07
C HIS A 451 -15.51 -11.05 -16.89
N GLY A 452 -14.92 -10.13 -17.67
CA GLY A 452 -13.54 -9.67 -17.50
C GLY A 452 -13.27 -9.06 -16.13
N ILE A 453 -14.20 -8.26 -15.60
CA ILE A 453 -14.13 -7.68 -14.25
C ILE A 453 -14.15 -8.80 -13.19
N ILE A 454 -15.03 -9.79 -13.32
CA ILE A 454 -15.11 -10.93 -12.39
C ILE A 454 -13.78 -11.71 -12.40
N LEU A 455 -13.22 -12.01 -13.57
CA LEU A 455 -11.93 -12.69 -13.69
C LEU A 455 -10.79 -11.87 -13.08
N SER A 456 -10.78 -10.57 -13.30
CA SER A 456 -9.77 -9.64 -12.75
C SER A 456 -9.87 -9.46 -11.24
N SER A 457 -11.03 -9.76 -10.65
CA SER A 457 -11.27 -9.70 -9.20
C SER A 457 -11.14 -11.05 -8.49
N SER A 458 -10.96 -12.16 -9.23
CA SER A 458 -10.99 -13.51 -8.68
C SER A 458 -9.84 -14.40 -9.17
N LEU A 459 -10.00 -15.07 -10.32
CA LEU A 459 -9.08 -16.12 -10.78
C LEU A 459 -7.70 -15.60 -11.18
N ILE A 460 -7.62 -14.46 -11.85
CA ILE A 460 -6.33 -13.92 -12.32
C ILE A 460 -5.45 -13.48 -11.13
N PRO A 461 -5.94 -12.65 -10.15
CA PRO A 461 -5.15 -12.36 -8.97
C PRO A 461 -4.83 -13.59 -8.12
N ALA A 462 -5.72 -14.57 -8.04
CA ALA A 462 -5.45 -15.83 -7.35
C ALA A 462 -4.28 -16.60 -8.00
N ALA A 463 -4.22 -16.64 -9.33
CA ALA A 463 -3.11 -17.26 -10.05
C ALA A 463 -1.77 -16.55 -9.75
N PHE A 464 -1.75 -15.24 -9.67
CA PHE A 464 -0.54 -14.50 -9.29
C PHE A 464 -0.14 -14.76 -7.84
N PHE A 465 -1.06 -14.84 -6.89
CA PHE A 465 -0.74 -15.28 -5.52
C PHE A 465 -0.15 -16.68 -5.51
N PHE A 466 -0.68 -17.59 -6.34
CA PHE A 466 -0.16 -18.95 -6.46
C PHE A 466 1.27 -18.99 -6.98
N VAL A 467 1.65 -18.12 -7.92
CA VAL A 467 3.06 -17.96 -8.34
C VAL A 467 3.93 -17.57 -7.15
N GLY A 468 3.45 -16.68 -6.26
CA GLY A 468 4.12 -16.34 -5.02
C GLY A 468 4.29 -17.55 -4.08
N VAL A 469 3.28 -18.41 -3.96
CA VAL A 469 3.36 -19.68 -3.20
C VAL A 469 4.44 -20.59 -3.78
N VAL A 470 4.47 -20.75 -5.10
CA VAL A 470 5.49 -21.56 -5.81
C VAL A 470 6.89 -21.00 -5.55
N ALA A 471 7.07 -19.68 -5.62
CA ALA A 471 8.35 -19.05 -5.33
C ALA A 471 8.85 -19.36 -3.90
N LEU A 472 7.93 -19.39 -2.92
CA LEU A 472 8.26 -19.76 -1.53
C LEU A 472 8.67 -21.22 -1.37
N CYS A 473 8.25 -22.13 -2.25
CA CYS A 473 8.72 -23.53 -2.21
C CYS A 473 10.23 -23.59 -2.43
N PHE A 474 10.78 -22.70 -3.29
CA PHE A 474 12.21 -22.59 -3.55
C PHE A 474 12.98 -21.81 -2.47
N TYR A 475 12.32 -21.19 -1.50
CA TYR A 475 12.98 -20.50 -0.40
C TYR A 475 13.60 -21.53 0.59
N PRO A 476 14.95 -21.56 0.76
CA PRO A 476 15.60 -22.68 1.47
C PRO A 476 15.62 -22.53 2.98
N ILE A 477 15.38 -21.33 3.53
CA ILE A 477 15.54 -21.06 4.97
C ILE A 477 14.33 -21.61 5.73
N SER A 478 14.45 -22.84 6.26
CA SER A 478 13.49 -23.46 7.17
C SER A 478 13.65 -22.90 8.59
N LYS A 479 12.74 -23.28 9.51
CA LYS A 479 12.84 -22.91 10.95
C LYS A 479 14.14 -23.46 11.54
N GLU A 480 14.41 -24.72 11.34
CA GLU A 480 15.61 -25.40 11.87
C GLU A 480 16.90 -24.81 11.25
N TYR A 481 16.88 -24.50 9.96
CA TYR A 481 18.01 -23.85 9.28
C TYR A 481 18.27 -22.46 9.85
N ASN A 482 17.20 -21.66 10.06
CA ASN A 482 17.32 -20.32 10.62
C ASN A 482 17.87 -20.33 12.05
N GLU A 483 17.40 -21.25 12.90
CA GLU A 483 17.89 -21.41 14.28
C GLU A 483 19.39 -21.74 14.31
N LYS A 484 19.86 -22.68 13.47
CA LYS A 484 21.30 -23.01 13.34
C LYS A 484 22.12 -21.81 12.84
N MET A 485 21.64 -21.16 11.80
CA MET A 485 22.29 -19.97 11.23
C MET A 485 22.45 -18.86 12.26
N GLN A 486 21.40 -18.55 13.01
CA GLN A 486 21.42 -17.50 14.05
C GLN A 486 22.36 -17.86 15.20
N ALA A 487 22.36 -19.13 15.65
CA ALA A 487 23.29 -19.60 16.69
C ALA A 487 24.75 -19.43 16.24
N GLU A 488 25.09 -19.82 15.01
CA GLU A 488 26.44 -19.70 14.49
C GLU A 488 26.86 -18.24 14.26
N LEU A 489 25.96 -17.40 13.71
CA LEU A 489 26.23 -15.96 13.54
C LEU A 489 26.47 -15.28 14.91
N THR A 490 25.67 -15.63 15.91
CA THR A 490 25.85 -15.11 17.28
C THR A 490 27.21 -15.53 17.85
N ALA A 491 27.62 -16.79 17.67
CA ALA A 491 28.94 -17.29 18.10
C ALA A 491 30.08 -16.60 17.32
N ARG A 492 29.93 -16.32 16.03
CA ARG A 492 30.94 -15.59 15.25
C ARG A 492 31.06 -14.14 15.71
N ARG A 493 29.93 -13.43 15.89
CA ARG A 493 29.89 -12.01 16.34
C ARG A 493 30.42 -11.85 17.77
N SER A 494 30.31 -12.85 18.64
CA SER A 494 30.88 -12.81 20.00
C SER A 494 32.39 -13.07 20.05
N LYS A 495 32.96 -13.73 19.02
CA LYS A 495 34.40 -14.04 18.94
C LYS A 495 35.20 -12.99 18.19
N SER A 496 34.56 -12.18 17.37
CA SER A 496 35.18 -11.03 16.69
C SER A 496 35.01 -9.79 17.58
N ASP A 497 36.06 -9.44 18.32
CA ASP A 497 36.18 -8.08 18.88
C ASP A 497 36.16 -7.11 17.70
N TYR A 498 35.08 -6.37 17.54
CA TYR A 498 34.96 -5.26 16.61
C TYR A 498 35.52 -3.97 17.23
#